data_037b254274b010ec0705bc64e0ea99e4
#
_entry.id   037b254274b010ec0705bc64e0ea99e4
#
_cell.length_a   1.000
_cell.length_b   1.000
_cell.length_c   1.000
_cell.angle_alpha   90.00
_cell.angle_beta   90.00
_cell.angle_gamma   90.00
#
_symmetry.space_group_name_H-M   'P 1'
#
loop_
_entity.id
_entity.type
_entity.pdbx_description
1 polymer ?
#
loop_
_entity_poly.entity_id
_entity_poly.type
_entity_poly.pdbx_seq_one_letter_code
_entity_poly.pdbx_strand_id
1 'polypeptide(L)'
;LKAAELDTKKRKKKKKKKKKNQEEEKPIFPADLIPPKGITTFYAANTTERSYDHPDAKNGIFTYYMLKGLRGDADNGDKVITVGELHDYIRKNVLDTTKNLYTNLPQTPQLYTENPDRVLLRLP
;
A
#
# COMPACT_ATOMS: atom_id res chain seq x y z
N LEU A 1 -44.76 -10.67 -2.27
CA LEU A 1 -43.85 -11.33 -3.20
C LEU A 1 -43.09 -10.33 -4.09
N LYS A 2 -43.77 -9.34 -4.65
CA LYS A 2 -43.11 -8.30 -5.47
C LYS A 2 -42.24 -7.33 -4.66
N ALA A 3 -42.57 -7.08 -3.39
CA ALA A 3 -41.74 -6.24 -2.50
C ALA A 3 -40.46 -6.90 -2.08
N ALA A 4 -40.45 -8.22 -1.88
CA ALA A 4 -39.23 -8.99 -1.53
C ALA A 4 -38.27 -9.07 -2.73
N GLU A 5 -38.77 -9.19 -3.96
CA GLU A 5 -37.93 -9.18 -5.17
C GLU A 5 -37.30 -7.80 -5.43
N LEU A 6 -38.05 -6.71 -5.18
CA LEU A 6 -37.53 -5.34 -5.28
C LEU A 6 -36.42 -5.07 -4.23
N ASP A 7 -36.59 -5.55 -3.00
CA ASP A 7 -35.58 -5.43 -1.94
C ASP A 7 -34.30 -6.19 -2.29
N THR A 8 -34.43 -7.39 -2.86
CA THR A 8 -33.27 -8.19 -3.29
C THR A 8 -32.52 -7.51 -4.44
N LYS A 9 -33.22 -6.90 -5.39
CA LYS A 9 -32.62 -6.13 -6.48
C LYS A 9 -31.94 -4.86 -5.99
N LYS A 10 -32.54 -4.14 -5.03
CA LYS A 10 -31.92 -2.97 -4.38
C LYS A 10 -30.67 -3.33 -3.58
N ARG A 11 -30.68 -4.45 -2.86
CA ARG A 11 -29.51 -4.96 -2.13
C ARG A 11 -28.37 -5.36 -3.07
N LYS A 12 -28.68 -5.99 -4.21
CA LYS A 12 -27.68 -6.33 -5.24
C LYS A 12 -27.07 -5.09 -5.88
N LYS A 13 -27.85 -4.05 -6.13
CA LYS A 13 -27.36 -2.76 -6.63
C LYS A 13 -26.48 -2.03 -5.61
N LYS A 14 -26.81 -2.06 -4.31
CA LYS A 14 -25.98 -1.51 -3.24
C LYS A 14 -24.66 -2.26 -3.09
N LYS A 15 -24.63 -3.59 -3.22
CA LYS A 15 -23.42 -4.38 -3.22
C LYS A 15 -22.51 -4.09 -4.42
N LYS A 16 -23.06 -3.86 -5.61
CA LYS A 16 -22.32 -3.42 -6.80
C LYS A 16 -21.72 -2.02 -6.62
N LYS A 17 -22.46 -1.08 -6.01
CA LYS A 17 -21.93 0.26 -5.68
C LYS A 17 -20.81 0.21 -4.65
N LYS A 18 -20.91 -0.62 -3.62
CA LYS A 18 -19.82 -0.82 -2.64
C LYS A 18 -18.57 -1.43 -3.28
N LYS A 19 -18.72 -2.38 -4.21
CA LYS A 19 -17.60 -2.93 -4.97
C LYS A 19 -16.94 -1.88 -5.87
N LYS A 20 -17.72 -1.02 -6.52
CA LYS A 20 -17.22 0.11 -7.31
C LYS A 20 -16.49 1.13 -6.44
N ASN A 21 -17.00 1.45 -5.24
CA ASN A 21 -16.36 2.36 -4.30
C ASN A 21 -15.06 1.78 -3.73
N GLN A 22 -14.98 0.47 -3.52
CA GLN A 22 -13.75 -0.19 -3.11
C GLN A 22 -12.70 -0.25 -4.22
N GLU A 23 -13.12 -0.34 -5.48
CA GLU A 23 -12.22 -0.23 -6.63
C GLU A 23 -11.77 1.22 -6.86
N GLU A 24 -12.63 2.21 -6.58
CA GLU A 24 -12.30 3.64 -6.61
C GLU A 24 -11.35 4.07 -5.49
N GLU A 25 -11.32 3.34 -4.36
CA GLU A 25 -10.37 3.56 -3.26
C GLU A 25 -8.95 3.04 -3.57
N LYS A 26 -8.79 2.21 -4.61
CA LYS A 26 -7.47 1.84 -5.09
C LYS A 26 -6.81 3.06 -5.74
N PRO A 27 -5.56 3.38 -5.37
CA PRO A 27 -4.89 4.50 -5.99
C PRO A 27 -4.82 4.28 -7.50
N ILE A 28 -5.45 5.18 -8.24
CA ILE A 28 -5.36 5.23 -9.69
C ILE A 28 -4.16 6.09 -10.00
N PHE A 29 -3.09 5.46 -10.48
CA PHE A 29 -1.95 6.21 -10.97
C PHE A 29 -2.29 6.80 -12.32
N PRO A 30 -2.03 8.09 -12.55
CA PRO A 30 -2.08 8.65 -13.90
C PRO A 30 -1.21 7.81 -14.84
N ALA A 31 -1.61 7.71 -16.10
CA ALA A 31 -0.93 6.88 -17.08
C ALA A 31 0.57 7.19 -17.21
N ASP A 32 0.96 8.44 -17.00
CA ASP A 32 2.34 8.89 -17.02
C ASP A 32 3.15 8.48 -15.78
N LEU A 33 2.49 8.05 -14.70
CA LEU A 33 3.13 7.54 -13.49
C LEU A 33 3.25 6.02 -13.46
N ILE A 34 2.64 5.31 -14.43
CA ILE A 34 2.76 3.85 -14.51
C ILE A 34 4.15 3.51 -15.06
N PRO A 35 4.96 2.73 -14.33
CA PRO A 35 6.31 2.40 -14.79
C PRO A 35 6.28 1.56 -16.07
N PRO A 36 7.35 1.60 -16.88
CA PRO A 36 7.49 0.67 -17.98
C PRO A 36 7.48 -0.78 -17.51
N LYS A 37 7.09 -1.68 -18.42
CA LYS A 37 7.07 -3.12 -18.15
C LYS A 37 8.42 -3.60 -17.64
N GLY A 38 8.41 -4.45 -16.62
CA GLY A 38 9.63 -5.02 -16.03
C GLY A 38 10.27 -4.19 -14.93
N ILE A 39 9.73 -2.99 -14.64
CA ILE A 39 10.23 -2.12 -13.57
C ILE A 39 9.31 -2.21 -12.36
N THR A 40 9.90 -2.53 -11.21
CA THR A 40 9.22 -2.45 -9.91
C THR A 40 9.44 -1.07 -9.31
N THR A 41 8.35 -0.42 -8.90
CA THR A 41 8.41 0.93 -8.34
C THR A 41 7.69 0.98 -7.00
N PHE A 42 8.38 1.51 -6.00
CA PHE A 42 7.80 1.82 -4.70
C PHE A 42 7.46 3.30 -4.66
N TYR A 43 6.25 3.62 -4.20
CA TYR A 43 5.81 5.00 -4.02
C TYR A 43 5.65 5.28 -2.52
N ALA A 44 6.13 6.44 -2.09
CA ALA A 44 6.11 6.83 -0.68
C ALA A 44 4.69 7.05 -0.14
N ALA A 45 3.77 7.45 -1.00
CA ALA A 45 2.41 7.79 -0.63
C ALA A 45 1.46 7.59 -1.82
N ASN A 46 0.15 7.61 -1.54
CA ASN A 46 -0.87 7.70 -2.57
C ASN A 46 -0.81 9.07 -3.27
N THR A 47 -1.34 9.17 -4.49
CA THR A 47 -1.32 10.40 -5.30
C THR A 47 -1.99 11.61 -4.64
N THR A 48 -2.91 11.37 -3.70
CA THR A 48 -3.65 12.42 -2.98
C THR A 48 -3.10 12.70 -1.59
N GLU A 49 -2.07 11.97 -1.16
CA GLU A 49 -1.51 12.04 0.19
C GLU A 49 -0.19 12.81 0.22
N ARG A 50 0.15 13.33 1.41
CA ARG A 50 1.46 13.90 1.69
C ARG A 50 2.41 12.84 2.21
N SER A 51 3.71 13.05 2.00
CA SER A 51 4.77 12.29 2.65
C SER A 51 5.28 13.05 3.86
N TYR A 52 5.55 12.33 4.95
CA TYR A 52 5.97 12.92 6.22
C TYR A 52 7.38 12.51 6.59
N ASP A 53 8.00 13.29 7.47
CA ASP A 53 9.27 12.93 8.10
C ASP A 53 9.02 12.05 9.32
N HIS A 54 9.92 11.10 9.58
CA HIS A 54 9.89 10.33 10.82
C HIS A 54 10.40 11.20 11.97
N PRO A 55 9.71 11.22 13.14
CA PRO A 55 10.07 12.12 14.25
C PRO A 55 11.46 11.86 14.82
N ASP A 56 11.95 10.62 14.78
CA ASP A 56 13.24 10.21 15.35
C ASP A 56 14.35 10.06 14.31
N ALA A 57 14.07 10.38 13.05
CA ALA A 57 15.01 10.20 11.95
C ALA A 57 15.13 11.48 11.11
N LYS A 58 16.32 11.69 10.51
CA LYS A 58 16.54 12.80 9.57
C LYS A 58 15.95 12.55 8.20
N ASN A 59 15.37 11.37 7.96
CA ASN A 59 14.83 10.95 6.68
C ASN A 59 13.31 11.01 6.69
N GLY A 60 12.70 11.05 5.51
CA GLY A 60 11.28 10.82 5.36
C GLY A 60 10.87 9.46 5.95
N ILE A 61 9.65 9.37 6.43
CA ILE A 61 9.14 8.16 7.08
C ILE A 61 9.18 6.93 6.18
N PHE A 62 8.90 7.09 4.89
CA PHE A 62 8.98 6.00 3.92
C PHE A 62 10.42 5.46 3.81
N THR A 63 11.39 6.33 3.64
CA THR A 63 12.81 5.96 3.54
C THR A 63 13.29 5.30 4.82
N TYR A 64 12.89 5.81 5.98
CA TYR A 64 13.21 5.23 7.28
C TYR A 64 12.80 3.75 7.36
N TYR A 65 11.56 3.44 7.03
CA TYR A 65 11.07 2.07 7.09
C TYR A 65 11.59 1.19 5.95
N MET A 66 11.86 1.76 4.78
CA MET A 66 12.51 1.02 3.70
C MET A 66 13.89 0.52 4.13
N LEU A 67 14.71 1.39 4.69
CA LEU A 67 16.03 1.02 5.18
C LEU A 67 15.96 -0.02 6.32
N LYS A 68 15.03 0.18 7.24
CA LYS A 68 14.81 -0.75 8.36
C LYS A 68 14.35 -2.12 7.87
N GLY A 69 13.44 -2.15 6.91
CA GLY A 69 12.98 -3.39 6.28
C GLY A 69 14.10 -4.13 5.58
N LEU A 70 14.93 -3.42 4.81
CA LEU A 70 16.07 -3.99 4.10
C LEU A 70 17.18 -4.50 5.04
N ARG A 71 17.25 -3.98 6.25
CA ARG A 71 18.20 -4.45 7.27
C ARG A 71 17.78 -5.76 7.93
N GLY A 72 16.56 -6.25 7.63
CA GLY A 72 16.07 -7.52 8.12
C GLY A 72 14.68 -7.49 8.72
N ASP A 73 14.16 -6.34 9.10
CA ASP A 73 12.86 -6.24 9.78
C ASP A 73 11.68 -6.65 8.90
N ALA A 74 11.83 -6.63 7.56
CA ALA A 74 10.80 -7.10 6.63
C ALA A 74 10.82 -8.62 6.41
N ASP A 75 11.82 -9.33 6.94
CA ASP A 75 11.94 -10.77 6.81
C ASP A 75 10.87 -11.48 7.65
N ASN A 76 10.26 -12.52 7.06
CA ASN A 76 9.27 -13.36 7.75
C ASN A 76 9.87 -14.59 8.45
N GLY A 77 11.20 -14.69 8.50
CA GLY A 77 11.90 -15.78 9.15
C GLY A 77 12.66 -16.72 8.21
N ASP A 78 12.53 -16.57 6.89
CA ASP A 78 13.21 -17.40 5.89
C ASP A 78 14.54 -16.81 5.39
N LYS A 79 14.94 -15.65 5.91
CA LYS A 79 16.15 -14.91 5.54
C LYS A 79 16.16 -14.43 4.09
N VAL A 80 15.00 -14.34 3.46
CA VAL A 80 14.81 -13.84 2.10
C VAL A 80 13.79 -12.71 2.14
N ILE A 81 14.14 -11.56 1.59
CA ILE A 81 13.22 -10.44 1.50
C ILE A 81 12.78 -10.27 0.05
N THR A 82 11.48 -10.44 -0.19
CA THR A 82 10.87 -10.22 -1.49
C THR A 82 10.34 -8.79 -1.63
N VAL A 83 10.02 -8.39 -2.86
CA VAL A 83 9.38 -7.10 -3.14
C VAL A 83 8.10 -6.93 -2.32
N GLY A 84 7.24 -7.95 -2.31
CA GLY A 84 5.97 -7.91 -1.57
C GLY A 84 6.15 -7.79 -0.08
N GLU A 85 7.08 -8.55 0.51
CA GLU A 85 7.38 -8.49 1.94
C GLU A 85 7.89 -7.10 2.36
N LEU A 86 8.79 -6.53 1.57
CA LEU A 86 9.30 -5.17 1.85
C LEU A 86 8.17 -4.15 1.77
N HIS A 87 7.34 -4.23 0.74
CA HIS A 87 6.20 -3.32 0.59
C HIS A 87 5.22 -3.43 1.76
N ASP A 88 4.84 -4.66 2.14
CA ASP A 88 3.90 -4.89 3.25
C ASP A 88 4.44 -4.34 4.56
N TYR A 89 5.72 -4.54 4.84
CA TYR A 89 6.39 -3.98 6.00
C TYR A 89 6.36 -2.44 6.00
N ILE A 90 6.77 -1.84 4.89
CA ILE A 90 6.80 -0.37 4.76
C ILE A 90 5.39 0.20 4.91
N ARG A 91 4.42 -0.35 4.18
CA ARG A 91 3.04 0.13 4.18
C ARG A 91 2.44 0.10 5.58
N LYS A 92 2.56 -1.03 6.26
CA LYS A 92 2.02 -1.19 7.62
C LYS A 92 2.63 -0.18 8.58
N ASN A 93 3.95 -0.06 8.60
CA ASN A 93 4.63 0.80 9.54
C ASN A 93 4.44 2.28 9.25
N VAL A 94 4.48 2.67 7.98
CA VAL A 94 4.22 4.07 7.59
C VAL A 94 2.78 4.44 7.91
N LEU A 95 1.83 3.59 7.58
CA LEU A 95 0.42 3.85 7.84
C LEU A 95 0.13 3.96 9.33
N ASP A 96 0.63 3.03 10.13
CA ASP A 96 0.44 3.02 11.59
C ASP A 96 1.07 4.26 12.23
N THR A 97 2.28 4.61 11.82
CA THR A 97 2.98 5.79 12.37
C THR A 97 2.28 7.10 12.00
N THR A 98 1.86 7.24 10.76
CA THR A 98 1.16 8.47 10.33
C THR A 98 -0.22 8.60 10.94
N LYS A 99 -0.94 7.50 11.13
CA LYS A 99 -2.22 7.51 11.85
C LYS A 99 -2.07 7.95 13.29
N ASN A 100 -1.01 7.55 13.98
CA ASN A 100 -0.77 7.90 15.36
C ASN A 100 -0.29 9.34 15.55
N LEU A 101 0.51 9.84 14.60
CA LEU A 101 1.08 11.19 14.68
C LEU A 101 0.23 12.24 13.96
N TYR A 102 -0.48 11.85 12.89
CA TYR A 102 -1.22 12.74 12.01
C TYR A 102 -2.61 12.14 11.74
N THR A 103 -3.44 12.08 12.77
CA THR A 103 -4.69 11.30 12.86
C THR A 103 -5.64 11.42 11.66
N ASN A 104 -5.62 12.54 10.94
CA ASN A 104 -6.53 12.78 9.81
C ASN A 104 -5.82 12.80 8.45
N LEU A 105 -4.52 12.53 8.41
CA LEU A 105 -3.71 12.65 7.21
C LEU A 105 -2.76 11.45 7.07
N PRO A 106 -3.29 10.24 6.82
CA PRO A 106 -2.46 9.05 6.69
C PRO A 106 -1.58 9.11 5.45
N GLN A 107 -0.43 8.45 5.52
CA GLN A 107 0.42 8.20 4.37
C GLN A 107 0.38 6.71 4.06
N THR A 108 0.01 6.35 2.84
CA THR A 108 -0.15 4.96 2.41
C THR A 108 0.79 4.66 1.24
N PRO A 109 1.95 4.06 1.51
CA PRO A 109 2.87 3.66 0.45
C PRO A 109 2.22 2.72 -0.56
N GLN A 110 2.63 2.82 -1.81
CA GLN A 110 2.10 2.03 -2.91
C GLN A 110 3.21 1.23 -3.59
N LEU A 111 2.82 0.16 -4.26
CA LEU A 111 3.72 -0.71 -5.01
C LEU A 111 3.16 -0.92 -6.41
N TYR A 112 4.00 -0.77 -7.41
CA TYR A 112 3.73 -1.24 -8.76
C TYR A 112 4.78 -2.27 -9.15
N THR A 113 4.34 -3.52 -9.35
CA THR A 113 5.23 -4.61 -9.74
C THR A 113 4.47 -5.70 -10.50
N GLU A 114 5.16 -6.36 -11.42
CA GLU A 114 4.63 -7.54 -12.11
C GLU A 114 4.89 -8.83 -11.32
N ASN A 115 5.84 -8.79 -10.38
CA ASN A 115 6.23 -9.98 -9.61
C ASN A 115 6.58 -9.59 -8.16
N PRO A 116 5.58 -9.65 -7.23
CA PRO A 116 5.84 -9.38 -5.82
C PRO A 116 6.72 -10.42 -5.13
N ASP A 117 6.84 -11.62 -5.70
CA ASP A 117 7.69 -12.68 -5.14
C ASP A 117 9.16 -12.56 -5.53
N ARG A 118 9.51 -11.55 -6.32
CA ARG A 118 10.89 -11.29 -6.71
C ARG A 118 11.76 -11.06 -5.48
N VAL A 119 12.85 -11.81 -5.38
CA VAL A 119 13.80 -11.67 -4.28
C VAL A 119 14.63 -10.41 -4.47
N LEU A 120 14.62 -9.53 -3.46
CA LEU A 120 15.45 -8.34 -3.43
C LEU A 120 16.78 -8.61 -2.71
N LEU A 121 16.74 -9.41 -1.65
CA LEU A 121 17.85 -9.52 -0.72
C LEU A 121 17.79 -10.86 -0.01
N ARG A 122 18.96 -11.47 0.18
CA ARG A 122 19.14 -12.64 1.03
C ARG A 122 19.97 -12.21 2.24
N LEU A 123 19.48 -12.50 3.44
CA LEU A 123 20.16 -12.18 4.67
C LEU A 123 21.22 -13.23 4.99
N PRO A 124 22.34 -12.86 5.66
CA PRO A 124 23.36 -13.81 6.08
C PRO A 124 22.89 -14.82 7.11
#